data_7425c76445fe9a16588a36955d3546f4
#
_entry.id   7425c76445fe9a16588a36955d3546f4
#
_cell.length_a   1.000
_cell.length_b   1.000
_cell.length_c   1.000
_cell.angle_alpha   90.00
_cell.angle_beta   90.00
_cell.angle_gamma   90.00
#
_symmetry.space_group_name_H-M   'P 1'
#
loop_
_entity.id
_entity.type
_entity.pdbx_description
1 polymer ?
#
loop_
_entity_poly.entity_id
_entity_poly.type
_entity_poly.pdbx_seq_one_letter_code
_entity_poly.pdbx_strand_id
1 'polypeptide(L)' 'MPLTMAQAGVENQIKKIGGREDTRRFLENLGFVAGGKVTVISENNGNVIVSMKESRIAISREMANKILV' A
#
# COMPACT_ATOMS: atom_id res chain seq x y z
N MET A 1 -5.87 -6.28 7.79
CA MET A 1 -6.21 -6.83 6.48
C MET A 1 -5.25 -6.33 5.41
N PRO A 2 -5.05 -7.07 4.33
CA PRO A 2 -4.23 -6.58 3.23
C PRO A 2 -4.83 -5.35 2.57
N LEU A 3 -3.99 -4.48 2.06
CA LEU A 3 -4.45 -3.26 1.40
C LEU A 3 -5.35 -3.54 0.20
N THR A 4 -5.14 -4.67 -0.47
CA THR A 4 -5.98 -5.08 -1.60
C THR A 4 -7.45 -5.30 -1.22
N MET A 5 -7.74 -5.46 0.04
CA MET A 5 -9.10 -5.62 0.55
C MET A 5 -9.69 -4.32 1.07
N ALA A 6 -8.93 -3.23 1.05
CA ALA A 6 -9.41 -1.94 1.50
C ALA A 6 -10.34 -1.32 0.46
N GLN A 7 -11.34 -0.61 0.94
CA GLN A 7 -12.29 0.08 0.06
C GLN A 7 -11.62 1.29 -0.57
N ALA A 8 -11.81 1.45 -1.87
CA ALA A 8 -11.27 2.61 -2.60
C ALA A 8 -11.87 3.90 -2.05
N GLY A 9 -11.04 4.93 -1.94
CA GLY A 9 -11.46 6.23 -1.46
C GLY A 9 -11.46 6.40 0.06
N VAL A 10 -11.20 5.32 0.79
CA VAL A 10 -11.17 5.37 2.26
C VAL A 10 -9.72 5.35 2.73
N GLU A 11 -9.35 6.34 3.54
CA GLU A 11 -8.02 6.38 4.11
C GLU A 11 -7.86 5.32 5.19
N ASN A 12 -6.75 4.60 5.13
CA ASN A 12 -6.42 3.58 6.11
C ASN A 12 -5.05 3.88 6.70
N GLN A 13 -4.87 3.49 7.96
CA GLN A 13 -3.57 3.56 8.59
C GLN A 13 -2.83 2.24 8.39
N ILE A 14 -1.59 2.33 7.97
CA ILE A 14 -0.74 1.16 7.78
C ILE A 14 -0.36 0.61 9.15
N LYS A 15 -0.68 -0.65 9.40
CA LYS A 15 -0.36 -1.30 10.66
C LYS A 15 1.01 -1.97 10.58
N LYS A 16 1.31 -2.59 9.43
CA LYS A 16 2.50 -3.40 9.29
C LYS A 16 2.79 -3.61 7.81
N ILE A 17 4.07 -3.72 7.47
CA ILE A 17 4.50 -4.16 6.15
C ILE A 17 5.00 -5.58 6.30
N GLY A 18 4.35 -6.51 5.58
CA GLY A 18 4.71 -7.91 5.59
C GLY A 18 5.71 -8.25 4.49
N GLY A 19 5.92 -9.55 4.32
CA GLY A 19 6.79 -10.05 3.28
C GLY A 19 8.24 -10.17 3.70
N ARG A 20 9.10 -10.44 2.72
CA ARG A 20 10.52 -10.62 2.94
C ARG A 20 11.19 -9.27 3.19
N GLU A 21 12.38 -9.31 3.76
CA GLU A 21 13.09 -8.10 4.13
C GLU A 21 13.33 -7.16 2.95
N ASP A 22 13.71 -7.70 1.80
CA ASP A 22 13.95 -6.89 0.61
C ASP A 22 12.67 -6.23 0.11
N THR A 23 11.56 -6.95 0.12
CA THR A 23 10.25 -6.41 -0.28
C THR A 23 9.81 -5.33 0.70
N ARG A 24 9.95 -5.60 1.99
CA ARG A 24 9.59 -4.64 3.02
C ARG A 24 10.41 -3.36 2.89
N ARG A 25 11.71 -3.51 2.67
CA ARG A 25 12.60 -2.37 2.50
C ARG A 25 12.23 -1.55 1.27
N PHE A 26 11.91 -2.24 0.17
CA PHE A 26 11.48 -1.57 -1.05
C PHE A 26 10.22 -0.73 -0.81
N LEU A 27 9.23 -1.31 -0.14
CA LEU A 27 7.99 -0.60 0.17
C LEU A 27 8.23 0.57 1.12
N GLU A 28 9.09 0.39 2.11
CA GLU A 28 9.43 1.46 3.05
C GLU A 28 10.12 2.62 2.33
N ASN A 29 10.97 2.31 1.35
CA ASN A 29 11.63 3.34 0.56
C ASN A 29 10.65 4.13 -0.29
N LEU A 30 9.52 3.52 -0.67
CA LEU A 30 8.46 4.22 -1.38
C LEU A 30 7.60 5.07 -0.45
N GLY A 31 7.75 4.91 0.85
CA GLY A 31 6.99 5.67 1.83
C GLY A 31 5.94 4.89 2.60
N PHE A 32 5.81 3.58 2.32
CA PHE A 32 4.85 2.74 3.05
C PHE A 32 5.47 2.30 4.37
N VAL A 33 5.15 3.01 5.43
CA VAL A 33 5.69 2.72 6.76
C VAL A 33 4.55 2.54 7.76
N ALA A 34 4.79 1.71 8.78
CA ALA A 34 3.82 1.52 9.85
C ALA A 34 3.47 2.86 10.49
N GLY A 35 2.19 3.09 10.70
CA GLY A 35 1.69 4.36 11.23
C GLY A 35 1.36 5.39 10.15
N GLY A 36 1.84 5.19 8.93
CA GLY A 36 1.51 6.07 7.82
C GLY A 36 0.10 5.83 7.32
N LYS A 37 -0.40 6.76 6.54
CA LYS A 37 -1.76 6.68 5.99
C LYS A 37 -1.71 6.44 4.50
N VAL A 38 -2.65 5.65 4.00
CA VAL A 38 -2.72 5.30 2.59
C VAL A 38 -4.18 5.19 2.16
N THR A 39 -4.46 5.63 0.94
CA THR A 39 -5.79 5.53 0.36
C THR A 39 -5.68 4.82 -0.99
N VAL A 40 -6.47 3.78 -1.18
CA VAL A 40 -6.56 3.12 -2.49
C VAL A 40 -7.40 4.01 -3.39
N ILE A 41 -6.86 4.38 -4.53
CA ILE A 41 -7.59 5.19 -5.51
C ILE A 41 -8.34 4.29 -6.48
N SER A 42 -7.64 3.33 -7.07
CA SER A 42 -8.23 2.42 -8.04
C SER A 42 -7.35 1.19 -8.20
N GLU A 43 -7.88 0.21 -8.90
CA GLU A 43 -7.14 -1.00 -9.24
C GLU A 43 -7.31 -1.21 -10.74
N ASN A 44 -6.21 -1.46 -11.44
CA ASN A 44 -6.22 -1.56 -12.89
C ASN A 44 -5.16 -2.53 -13.36
N ASN A 45 -5.57 -3.57 -14.10
CA ASN A 45 -4.66 -4.53 -14.75
C ASN A 45 -3.61 -5.12 -13.79
N GLY A 46 -4.04 -5.49 -12.58
CA GLY A 46 -3.14 -6.10 -11.61
C GLY A 46 -2.28 -5.10 -10.85
N ASN A 47 -2.50 -3.81 -11.04
CA ASN A 47 -1.84 -2.77 -10.28
C ASN A 47 -2.84 -2.05 -9.40
N VAL A 48 -2.35 -1.58 -8.26
CA VAL A 48 -3.15 -0.81 -7.31
C VAL A 48 -2.57 0.60 -7.27
N ILE A 49 -3.41 1.59 -7.54
CA ILE A 49 -3.00 2.99 -7.47
C ILE A 49 -3.37 3.50 -6.09
N VAL A 50 -2.39 4.00 -5.37
CA VAL A 50 -2.59 4.49 -4.01
C VAL A 50 -2.14 5.93 -3.88
N SER A 51 -2.74 6.62 -2.94
CA SER A 51 -2.38 7.99 -2.59
C SER A 51 -1.81 8.01 -1.18
N MET A 52 -0.67 8.67 -1.01
CA MET A 52 -0.04 8.87 0.29
C MET A 52 0.38 10.33 0.38
N LYS A 53 -0.17 11.06 1.34
CA LYS A 53 0.11 12.49 1.46
C LYS A 53 -0.15 13.20 0.13
N GLU A 54 0.90 13.68 -0.52
CA GLU A 54 0.77 14.40 -1.79
C GLU A 54 1.17 13.56 -3.00
N SER A 55 1.52 12.29 -2.78
CA SER A 55 2.03 11.43 -3.84
C SER A 55 1.03 10.36 -4.21
N ARG A 56 1.00 10.02 -5.49
CA ARG A 56 0.26 8.87 -6.00
C ARG A 56 1.25 7.90 -6.60
N ILE A 57 1.11 6.64 -6.25
CA ILE A 57 2.03 5.59 -6.67
C ILE A 57 1.22 4.40 -7.14
N ALA A 58 1.67 3.77 -8.23
CA ALA A 58 1.11 2.51 -8.68
C ALA A 58 2.02 1.39 -8.21
N ILE A 59 1.46 0.40 -7.54
CA ILE A 59 2.20 -0.78 -7.11
C ILE A 59 1.47 -2.02 -7.59
N SER A 60 2.20 -3.14 -7.70
CA SER A 60 1.58 -4.38 -8.09
C SER A 60 0.64 -4.86 -7.00
N ARG A 61 -0.35 -5.67 -7.38
CA ARG A 61 -1.27 -6.27 -6.43
C ARG A 61 -0.53 -7.12 -5.40
N GLU A 62 0.54 -7.82 -5.83
CA GLU A 62 1.36 -8.60 -4.93
C GLU A 62 2.00 -7.75 -3.85
N MET A 63 2.53 -6.60 -4.23
CA MET A 63 3.12 -5.67 -3.26
C MET A 63 2.05 -5.10 -2.33
N ALA A 64 0.89 -4.76 -2.87
CA ALA A 64 -0.21 -4.23 -2.06
C ALA A 64 -0.68 -5.25 -1.01
N ASN A 65 -0.62 -6.54 -1.33
CA ASN A 65 -0.96 -7.60 -0.39
C ASN A 65 -0.03 -7.65 0.83
N LYS A 66 1.16 -7.07 0.72
CA LYS A 66 2.13 -7.04 1.82
C LYS A 66 1.89 -5.88 2.78
N ILE A 67 1.07 -4.92 2.39
CA ILE A 67 0.75 -3.77 3.22
C ILE A 67 -0.52 -4.12 4.01
N LEU A 68 -0.37 -4.18 5.33
CA LEU A 68 -1.48 -4.52 6.22
C LEU A 68 -2.06 -3.25 6.85
N VAL A 69 -3.35 -3.12 6.74
CA VAL A 69 -4.09 -1.97 7.27
C VAL A 69 -5.18 -2.41 8.23
#